data_785532aa68270dea58079e84bfffdba5
#
_entry.id   785532aa68270dea58079e84bfffdba5
#
_cell.length_a   1.000
_cell.length_b   1.000
_cell.length_c   1.000
_cell.angle_alpha   90.00
_cell.angle_beta   90.00
_cell.angle_gamma   90.00
#
_symmetry.space_group_name_H-M   'P 1'
#
loop_
_entity.id
_entity.type
_entity.pdbx_description
1 polymer ?
#
loop_
_entity_poly.entity_id
_entity_poly.type
_entity_poly.pdbx_seq_one_letter_code
_entity_poly.pdbx_strand_id
1 'polypeptide(L)'
;MGAASSCNFLDVVPPESMEIDDTMKDKDRAEAFLYRCYEGLPSVYGQHLVRSFMSSADEFGLPDAWGVQSQQYAWGTINPGKVDFPVWDNMYSSLGSVNNFLRLVDMYTPAHSTAEDIRRWKAECYFLLGFYHFFLLESYGPIPLVDHYYSSTTDKKDFPGRSHFDYCVTQICEWLDYAAANGLPDVINDSQELGRATTVAAKALKARVLLYAASPLWNGEAPESIRQWRNTNYETPGYGTELVSGTYDRSKWERAREACIEAIALAEGIGNRALYTLEDGERKRESENVSLPDIPGASFEVRQYASMMQYLSATTETDGNRETILGVVLPTSDSWTSYFLDWENTCLPQSIIKVNGAMQGGRSGISPYLYTAEHFYTVNGKLPKNDSDYYKESEWFQSAGQSRPEIIKLNDLREPRFYAWISFDGAEYGSKLSGGSRLIVNMRDHNKQGYNPSKDNDLNITGYLCRKFVSPNVTKNSASGSTNTKNTPHPVIRLAELYLNLAECYAALGDNANAITNLNVIRERAGVPALTASDVNADMTMMDWVRNERFIELWGEGHRYFDLRRWCIAPQYLKTGAREGLNYRVVDPTFEELNQRVTLTNQPFVWYDRMYFIPVASSEVDSNPQLVQAPGY
;
A
#
# COMPACT_ATOMS: atom_id res chain seq x y z
N MET A 1 -1.55 8.37 -42.14
CA MET A 1 -2.31 7.16 -41.81
C MET A 1 -1.43 6.33 -40.91
N GLY A 2 -1.60 6.50 -39.60
CA GLY A 2 -0.89 5.71 -38.61
C GLY A 2 -1.76 4.50 -38.26
N ALA A 3 -1.23 3.32 -38.48
CA ALA A 3 -1.87 2.10 -38.04
C ALA A 3 -1.85 2.07 -36.50
N ALA A 4 -3.02 2.13 -35.89
CA ALA A 4 -3.18 1.84 -34.46
C ALA A 4 -2.88 0.33 -34.28
N SER A 5 -1.77 0.04 -33.61
CA SER A 5 -1.47 -1.30 -33.13
C SER A 5 -2.45 -1.58 -31.99
N SER A 6 -3.47 -2.37 -32.24
CA SER A 6 -4.35 -2.95 -31.25
C SER A 6 -3.53 -3.96 -30.45
N CYS A 7 -3.18 -3.64 -29.19
CA CYS A 7 -2.67 -4.62 -28.26
C CYS A 7 -3.81 -5.58 -27.91
N ASN A 8 -3.78 -6.77 -28.41
CA ASN A 8 -4.71 -7.82 -28.03
C ASN A 8 -4.36 -8.27 -26.60
N PHE A 9 -5.35 -8.26 -25.72
CA PHE A 9 -5.32 -8.72 -24.31
C PHE A 9 -4.62 -10.10 -24.08
N LEU A 10 -4.54 -10.93 -25.12
CA LEU A 10 -3.92 -12.26 -25.08
C LEU A 10 -2.76 -12.43 -26.08
N ASP A 11 -2.39 -11.39 -26.83
CA ASP A 11 -1.27 -11.44 -27.77
C ASP A 11 0.04 -11.02 -27.07
N VAL A 12 0.47 -11.76 -26.06
CA VAL A 12 1.80 -11.58 -25.48
C VAL A 12 2.71 -12.73 -25.89
N VAL A 13 3.00 -12.79 -27.18
CA VAL A 13 4.20 -13.45 -27.67
C VAL A 13 5.10 -12.34 -28.21
N PRO A 14 6.25 -12.05 -27.56
CA PRO A 14 7.23 -11.12 -28.12
C PRO A 14 7.66 -11.62 -29.51
N PRO A 15 7.84 -10.74 -30.51
CA PRO A 15 8.20 -11.14 -31.87
C PRO A 15 9.60 -11.77 -32.04
N GLU A 16 10.37 -11.91 -30.98
CA GLU A 16 11.63 -12.66 -30.94
C GLU A 16 11.58 -13.65 -29.77
N SER A 17 10.65 -14.60 -29.80
CA SER A 17 10.69 -15.70 -28.86
C SER A 17 11.91 -16.58 -29.20
N MET A 18 12.85 -16.74 -28.24
CA MET A 18 13.68 -17.92 -28.17
C MET A 18 12.78 -19.13 -28.44
N GLU A 19 13.22 -20.08 -29.29
CA GLU A 19 12.42 -21.29 -29.51
C GLU A 19 12.05 -21.89 -28.15
N ILE A 20 10.84 -22.40 -28.03
CA ILE A 20 10.28 -22.92 -26.76
C ILE A 20 11.26 -23.91 -26.09
N ASP A 21 11.95 -24.70 -26.91
CA ASP A 21 12.99 -25.63 -26.49
C ASP A 21 14.19 -24.94 -25.78
N ASP A 22 14.51 -23.70 -26.17
CA ASP A 22 15.60 -22.94 -25.55
C ASP A 22 15.23 -22.39 -24.16
N THR A 23 13.99 -22.06 -23.92
CA THR A 23 13.52 -21.53 -22.61
C THR A 23 13.50 -22.57 -21.51
N MET A 24 13.23 -23.84 -21.87
CA MET A 24 13.16 -24.96 -20.91
C MET A 24 14.35 -25.92 -21.06
N LYS A 25 15.46 -25.46 -21.65
CA LYS A 25 16.62 -26.30 -21.96
C LYS A 25 17.34 -26.78 -20.69
N ASP A 26 17.51 -25.90 -19.72
CA ASP A 26 18.22 -26.18 -18.47
C ASP A 26 17.59 -25.42 -17.29
N LYS A 27 18.04 -25.74 -16.08
CA LYS A 27 17.55 -25.15 -14.83
C LYS A 27 17.63 -23.63 -14.83
N ASP A 28 18.77 -23.05 -15.24
CA ASP A 28 19.02 -21.61 -15.15
C ASP A 28 18.06 -20.82 -16.05
N ARG A 29 17.77 -21.35 -17.23
CA ARG A 29 16.81 -20.72 -18.16
C ARG A 29 15.38 -20.86 -17.69
N ALA A 30 15.01 -22.01 -17.14
CA ALA A 30 13.68 -22.20 -16.55
C ALA A 30 13.47 -21.26 -15.36
N GLU A 31 14.47 -21.11 -14.48
CA GLU A 31 14.41 -20.14 -13.38
C GLU A 31 14.36 -18.70 -13.86
N ALA A 32 15.10 -18.33 -14.90
CA ALA A 32 15.00 -17.00 -15.51
C ALA A 32 13.59 -16.72 -16.02
N PHE A 33 12.89 -17.70 -16.59
CA PHE A 33 11.49 -17.55 -16.99
C PHE A 33 10.57 -17.46 -15.76
N LEU A 34 10.80 -18.27 -14.73
CA LEU A 34 10.03 -18.15 -13.47
C LEU A 34 10.18 -16.74 -12.86
N TYR A 35 11.39 -16.18 -12.83
CA TYR A 35 11.61 -14.81 -12.34
C TYR A 35 10.84 -13.78 -13.16
N ARG A 36 10.72 -13.97 -14.47
CA ARG A 36 9.85 -13.14 -15.30
C ARG A 36 8.38 -13.22 -14.89
N CYS A 37 7.91 -14.38 -14.40
CA CYS A 37 6.56 -14.49 -13.85
C CYS A 37 6.33 -13.60 -12.63
N TYR A 38 7.37 -13.19 -11.91
CA TYR A 38 7.31 -12.26 -10.78
C TYR A 38 7.31 -10.78 -11.18
N GLU A 39 7.59 -10.42 -12.44
CA GLU A 39 7.68 -9.01 -12.89
C GLU A 39 6.39 -8.21 -12.67
N GLY A 40 5.25 -8.86 -12.57
CA GLY A 40 3.97 -8.22 -12.24
C GLY A 40 3.90 -7.64 -10.83
N LEU A 41 4.63 -8.20 -9.86
CA LEU A 41 4.66 -7.72 -8.47
C LEU A 41 5.25 -6.30 -8.34
N PRO A 42 6.48 -6.02 -8.83
CA PRO A 42 7.06 -4.69 -8.80
C PRO A 42 6.24 -3.65 -9.57
N SER A 43 5.67 -4.02 -10.71
CA SER A 43 4.88 -3.09 -11.53
C SER A 43 3.66 -2.56 -10.78
N VAL A 44 3.02 -3.41 -9.98
CA VAL A 44 1.88 -3.02 -9.13
C VAL A 44 2.33 -2.08 -8.02
N TYR A 45 3.35 -2.47 -7.26
CA TYR A 45 3.77 -1.73 -6.08
C TYR A 45 4.60 -0.47 -6.39
N GLY A 46 5.21 -0.38 -7.57
CA GLY A 46 5.99 0.79 -7.98
C GLY A 46 5.12 1.95 -8.47
N GLN A 47 4.45 1.77 -9.59
CA GLN A 47 3.75 2.87 -10.27
C GLN A 47 2.28 2.99 -9.89
N HIS A 48 1.57 1.86 -9.84
CA HIS A 48 0.12 1.88 -9.70
C HIS A 48 -0.30 2.17 -8.26
N LEU A 49 0.37 1.57 -7.28
CA LEU A 49 -0.01 1.73 -5.90
C LEU A 49 0.11 3.18 -5.44
N VAL A 50 1.30 3.79 -5.62
CA VAL A 50 1.56 5.16 -5.14
C VAL A 50 0.75 6.18 -5.92
N ARG A 51 0.76 6.10 -7.25
CA ARG A 51 0.15 7.13 -8.08
C ARG A 51 -1.35 7.04 -8.16
N SER A 52 -1.91 5.83 -8.27
CA SER A 52 -3.33 5.66 -8.53
C SER A 52 -4.14 5.44 -7.25
N PHE A 53 -3.67 4.55 -6.39
CA PHE A 53 -4.48 4.14 -5.24
C PHE A 53 -4.21 4.98 -4.00
N MET A 54 -2.96 5.09 -3.57
CA MET A 54 -2.63 5.80 -2.33
C MET A 54 -2.97 7.29 -2.41
N SER A 55 -2.62 7.96 -3.53
CA SER A 55 -2.96 9.38 -3.73
C SER A 55 -4.45 9.66 -3.95
N SER A 56 -5.25 8.61 -4.19
CA SER A 56 -6.71 8.69 -4.34
C SER A 56 -7.47 8.26 -3.08
N ALA A 57 -6.75 8.08 -1.97
CA ALA A 57 -7.30 7.92 -0.62
C ALA A 57 -7.15 9.22 0.19
N ASP A 58 -7.54 9.17 1.46
CA ASP A 58 -7.49 10.30 2.38
C ASP A 58 -6.18 10.40 3.19
N GLU A 59 -5.12 9.72 2.74
CA GLU A 59 -3.82 9.70 3.42
C GLU A 59 -2.95 10.91 3.04
N PHE A 60 -2.71 11.12 1.75
CA PHE A 60 -1.85 12.20 1.23
C PHE A 60 -2.19 12.59 -0.20
N GLY A 61 -1.73 13.77 -0.59
CA GLY A 61 -1.78 14.25 -1.97
C GLY A 61 -0.42 14.32 -2.62
N LEU A 62 -0.42 14.41 -3.96
CA LEU A 62 0.75 14.63 -4.79
C LEU A 62 0.76 16.08 -5.32
N PRO A 63 1.92 16.62 -5.73
CA PRO A 63 1.99 17.91 -6.41
C PRO A 63 1.03 17.99 -7.60
N ASP A 64 0.41 19.14 -7.81
CA ASP A 64 -0.56 19.35 -8.89
C ASP A 64 0.04 19.03 -10.27
N ALA A 65 1.33 19.35 -10.47
CA ALA A 65 2.04 19.11 -11.72
C ALA A 65 2.24 17.61 -12.05
N TRP A 66 2.22 16.73 -11.04
CA TRP A 66 2.38 15.28 -11.24
C TRP A 66 1.06 14.56 -11.50
N GLY A 67 -0.03 15.22 -11.22
CA GLY A 67 -1.26 14.61 -10.75
C GLY A 67 -2.29 14.25 -11.77
N VAL A 68 -2.11 14.55 -13.04
CA VAL A 68 -3.23 14.40 -13.98
C VAL A 68 -3.72 12.95 -14.12
N GLN A 69 -2.84 11.97 -14.05
CA GLN A 69 -3.21 10.57 -14.22
C GLN A 69 -3.63 9.88 -12.93
N SER A 70 -2.85 10.06 -11.86
CA SER A 70 -3.11 9.43 -10.56
C SER A 70 -4.37 9.95 -9.87
N GLN A 71 -4.72 11.20 -10.11
CA GLN A 71 -5.82 11.88 -9.45
C GLN A 71 -7.17 11.68 -10.13
N GLN A 72 -7.21 11.05 -11.29
CA GLN A 72 -8.46 10.75 -12.01
C GLN A 72 -9.41 9.88 -11.18
N TYR A 73 -8.85 8.97 -10.37
CA TYR A 73 -9.64 8.16 -9.43
C TYR A 73 -10.26 8.99 -8.30
N ALA A 74 -9.54 10.00 -7.79
CA ALA A 74 -10.04 10.90 -6.77
C ALA A 74 -11.05 11.91 -7.33
N TRP A 75 -10.91 12.31 -8.60
CA TRP A 75 -11.77 13.31 -9.26
C TRP A 75 -12.98 12.70 -9.96
N GLY A 76 -13.08 11.38 -10.01
CA GLY A 76 -14.15 10.68 -10.69
C GLY A 76 -14.15 10.87 -12.22
N THR A 77 -13.02 11.24 -12.81
CA THR A 77 -12.86 11.48 -14.26
C THR A 77 -12.45 10.26 -15.05
N ILE A 78 -12.02 9.20 -14.37
CA ILE A 78 -11.70 7.92 -15.01
C ILE A 78 -12.94 7.35 -15.69
N ASN A 79 -12.76 6.84 -16.90
CA ASN A 79 -13.83 6.22 -17.70
C ASN A 79 -13.26 5.14 -18.62
N PRO A 80 -14.10 4.24 -19.17
CA PRO A 80 -13.66 3.12 -20.02
C PRO A 80 -12.91 3.53 -21.28
N GLY A 81 -13.15 4.74 -21.80
CA GLY A 81 -12.44 5.27 -22.98
C GLY A 81 -11.06 5.83 -22.66
N LYS A 82 -10.77 6.04 -21.36
CA LYS A 82 -9.49 6.58 -20.90
C LYS A 82 -9.13 5.99 -19.54
N VAL A 83 -8.49 4.83 -19.56
CA VAL A 83 -7.89 4.18 -18.39
C VAL A 83 -6.38 4.32 -18.50
N ASP A 84 -5.80 5.29 -17.78
CA ASP A 84 -4.38 5.64 -17.92
C ASP A 84 -3.42 4.66 -17.23
N PHE A 85 -3.93 3.72 -16.42
CA PHE A 85 -3.12 2.71 -15.76
C PHE A 85 -3.60 1.31 -16.12
N PRO A 86 -2.85 0.58 -16.94
CA PRO A 86 -3.23 -0.73 -17.43
C PRO A 86 -3.00 -1.84 -16.37
N VAL A 87 -3.58 -1.68 -15.17
CA VAL A 87 -3.52 -2.74 -14.14
C VAL A 87 -4.10 -4.03 -14.67
N TRP A 88 -5.22 -3.94 -15.40
CA TRP A 88 -5.84 -5.07 -16.07
C TRP A 88 -4.88 -5.79 -17.01
N ASP A 89 -4.30 -5.05 -17.96
CA ASP A 89 -3.40 -5.61 -18.98
C ASP A 89 -2.14 -6.23 -18.36
N ASN A 90 -1.53 -5.52 -17.39
CA ASN A 90 -0.33 -5.98 -16.74
C ASN A 90 -0.56 -7.28 -15.94
N MET A 91 -1.68 -7.39 -15.23
CA MET A 91 -1.98 -8.57 -14.43
C MET A 91 -2.35 -9.77 -15.32
N TYR A 92 -3.17 -9.58 -16.34
CA TYR A 92 -3.50 -10.67 -17.26
C TYR A 92 -2.30 -11.09 -18.13
N SER A 93 -1.40 -10.18 -18.48
CA SER A 93 -0.12 -10.50 -19.09
C SER A 93 0.75 -11.38 -18.18
N SER A 94 0.82 -11.02 -16.90
CA SER A 94 1.56 -11.81 -15.91
C SER A 94 0.93 -13.19 -15.71
N LEU A 95 -0.41 -13.29 -15.66
CA LEU A 95 -1.14 -14.56 -15.62
C LEU A 95 -0.88 -15.42 -16.87
N GLY A 96 -0.81 -14.80 -18.04
CA GLY A 96 -0.41 -15.47 -19.28
C GLY A 96 1.00 -16.08 -19.19
N SER A 97 1.96 -15.34 -18.63
CA SER A 97 3.32 -15.83 -18.41
C SER A 97 3.36 -17.00 -17.41
N VAL A 98 2.65 -16.89 -16.29
CA VAL A 98 2.55 -17.94 -15.26
C VAL A 98 1.93 -19.22 -15.84
N ASN A 99 0.80 -19.12 -16.55
CA ASN A 99 0.13 -20.26 -17.15
C ASN A 99 0.95 -20.90 -18.28
N ASN A 100 1.70 -20.09 -19.04
CA ASN A 100 2.62 -20.62 -20.05
C ASN A 100 3.79 -21.38 -19.38
N PHE A 101 4.34 -20.85 -18.28
CA PHE A 101 5.39 -21.56 -17.53
C PHE A 101 4.89 -22.91 -16.99
N LEU A 102 3.70 -22.94 -16.37
CA LEU A 102 3.08 -24.18 -15.88
C LEU A 102 2.91 -25.21 -17.00
N ARG A 103 2.39 -24.77 -18.16
CA ARG A 103 2.24 -25.64 -19.33
C ARG A 103 3.60 -26.20 -19.80
N LEU A 104 4.62 -25.36 -19.87
CA LEU A 104 5.94 -25.76 -20.37
C LEU A 104 6.66 -26.70 -19.40
N VAL A 105 6.58 -26.48 -18.10
CA VAL A 105 7.19 -27.35 -17.09
C VAL A 105 6.53 -28.72 -16.99
N ASP A 106 5.26 -28.83 -17.45
CA ASP A 106 4.56 -30.12 -17.60
C ASP A 106 4.99 -30.88 -18.86
N MET A 107 5.38 -30.15 -19.91
CA MET A 107 5.78 -30.73 -21.20
C MET A 107 7.27 -31.11 -21.27
N TYR A 108 8.12 -30.36 -20.55
CA TYR A 108 9.58 -30.46 -20.61
C TYR A 108 10.17 -30.60 -19.22
N THR A 109 11.22 -31.42 -19.11
CA THR A 109 12.05 -31.48 -17.90
C THR A 109 13.38 -30.78 -18.17
N PRO A 110 13.62 -29.56 -17.64
CA PRO A 110 14.86 -28.85 -17.87
C PRO A 110 16.09 -29.66 -17.40
N ALA A 111 17.16 -29.67 -18.19
CA ALA A 111 18.39 -30.34 -17.79
C ALA A 111 18.89 -29.76 -16.46
N HIS A 112 19.48 -30.62 -15.63
CA HIS A 112 19.98 -30.28 -14.28
C HIS A 112 18.93 -29.85 -13.26
N SER A 113 17.61 -29.88 -13.57
CA SER A 113 16.54 -29.69 -12.60
C SER A 113 16.23 -30.98 -11.84
N THR A 114 15.81 -30.83 -10.60
CA THR A 114 15.34 -31.93 -9.75
C THR A 114 13.80 -31.95 -9.69
N ALA A 115 13.22 -33.06 -9.24
CA ALA A 115 11.77 -33.11 -8.98
C ALA A 115 11.34 -32.09 -7.89
N GLU A 116 12.25 -31.72 -6.99
CA GLU A 116 12.00 -30.70 -5.96
C GLU A 116 11.99 -29.30 -6.56
N ASP A 117 12.92 -28.98 -7.46
CA ASP A 117 12.90 -27.70 -8.21
C ASP A 117 11.59 -27.53 -8.95
N ILE A 118 11.16 -28.55 -9.71
CA ILE A 118 9.90 -28.51 -10.47
C ILE A 118 8.70 -28.35 -9.55
N ARG A 119 8.67 -29.05 -8.42
CA ARG A 119 7.60 -28.94 -7.44
C ARG A 119 7.54 -27.52 -6.85
N ARG A 120 8.68 -26.95 -6.45
CA ARG A 120 8.79 -25.59 -5.94
C ARG A 120 8.33 -24.56 -7.00
N TRP A 121 8.82 -24.67 -8.22
CA TRP A 121 8.44 -23.74 -9.31
C TRP A 121 6.93 -23.72 -9.59
N LYS A 122 6.30 -24.91 -9.59
CA LYS A 122 4.84 -25.00 -9.71
C LYS A 122 4.13 -24.35 -8.53
N ALA A 123 4.59 -24.60 -7.32
CA ALA A 123 4.01 -23.98 -6.13
C ALA A 123 4.13 -22.44 -6.16
N GLU A 124 5.25 -21.90 -6.61
CA GLU A 124 5.41 -20.44 -6.82
C GLU A 124 4.45 -19.91 -7.89
N CYS A 125 4.26 -20.63 -8.99
CA CYS A 125 3.28 -20.25 -10.02
C CYS A 125 1.84 -20.24 -9.46
N TYR A 126 1.44 -21.22 -8.66
CA TYR A 126 0.13 -21.21 -8.01
C TYR A 126 -0.03 -20.07 -7.01
N PHE A 127 1.02 -19.72 -6.28
CA PHE A 127 1.03 -18.50 -5.47
C PHE A 127 0.78 -17.26 -6.32
N LEU A 128 1.48 -17.11 -7.45
CA LEU A 128 1.34 -15.97 -8.36
C LEU A 128 -0.05 -15.94 -9.03
N LEU A 129 -0.62 -17.09 -9.38
CA LEU A 129 -2.03 -17.16 -9.83
C LEU A 129 -2.96 -16.55 -8.76
N GLY A 130 -2.83 -16.98 -7.51
CA GLY A 130 -3.61 -16.44 -6.41
C GLY A 130 -3.40 -14.94 -6.21
N PHE A 131 -2.14 -14.48 -6.25
CA PHE A 131 -1.78 -13.08 -6.03
C PHE A 131 -2.35 -12.15 -7.13
N TYR A 132 -2.11 -12.47 -8.40
CA TYR A 132 -2.54 -11.61 -9.51
C TYR A 132 -4.06 -11.57 -9.67
N HIS A 133 -4.74 -12.71 -9.47
CA HIS A 133 -6.20 -12.72 -9.47
C HIS A 133 -6.78 -11.95 -8.28
N PHE A 134 -6.17 -12.03 -7.09
CA PHE A 134 -6.64 -11.24 -5.95
C PHE A 134 -6.47 -9.74 -6.21
N PHE A 135 -5.34 -9.30 -6.77
CA PHE A 135 -5.13 -7.90 -7.08
C PHE A 135 -6.13 -7.37 -8.13
N LEU A 136 -6.45 -8.19 -9.13
CA LEU A 136 -7.55 -7.89 -10.06
C LEU A 136 -8.90 -7.83 -9.35
N LEU A 137 -9.18 -8.78 -8.46
CA LEU A 137 -10.45 -8.91 -7.74
C LEU A 137 -10.71 -7.70 -6.83
N GLU A 138 -9.70 -7.24 -6.07
CA GLU A 138 -9.84 -6.05 -5.21
C GLU A 138 -9.99 -4.75 -6.00
N SER A 139 -9.41 -4.69 -7.21
CA SER A 139 -9.42 -3.49 -8.07
C SER A 139 -10.66 -3.37 -8.95
N TYR A 140 -11.13 -4.49 -9.52
CA TYR A 140 -12.19 -4.53 -10.55
C TYR A 140 -13.48 -5.24 -10.11
N GLY A 141 -13.52 -5.75 -8.86
CA GLY A 141 -14.60 -6.63 -8.40
C GLY A 141 -14.55 -8.01 -9.09
N PRO A 142 -15.70 -8.68 -9.34
CA PRO A 142 -15.76 -9.94 -10.08
C PRO A 142 -14.95 -9.89 -11.37
N ILE A 143 -14.14 -10.92 -11.64
CA ILE A 143 -13.17 -10.96 -12.76
C ILE A 143 -13.30 -12.27 -13.54
N PRO A 144 -12.85 -12.30 -14.81
CA PRO A 144 -12.55 -13.55 -15.51
C PRO A 144 -11.41 -14.30 -14.80
N LEU A 145 -11.60 -15.59 -14.52
CA LEU A 145 -10.53 -16.44 -13.99
C LEU A 145 -9.78 -17.09 -15.15
N VAL A 146 -8.44 -17.04 -15.10
CA VAL A 146 -7.54 -17.57 -16.13
C VAL A 146 -6.62 -18.60 -15.47
N ASP A 147 -7.00 -19.86 -15.51
CA ASP A 147 -6.35 -21.00 -14.88
C ASP A 147 -5.50 -21.86 -15.81
N HIS A 148 -5.46 -21.50 -17.10
CA HIS A 148 -4.67 -22.18 -18.12
C HIS A 148 -4.16 -21.21 -19.20
N TYR A 149 -3.27 -21.70 -20.05
CA TYR A 149 -2.71 -20.92 -21.15
C TYR A 149 -3.69 -20.80 -22.31
N TYR A 150 -4.01 -19.57 -22.71
CA TYR A 150 -4.71 -19.25 -23.95
C TYR A 150 -3.70 -18.95 -25.06
N SER A 151 -3.84 -19.61 -26.21
CA SER A 151 -2.99 -19.33 -27.37
C SER A 151 -3.49 -18.11 -28.14
N SER A 152 -2.62 -17.50 -28.96
CA SER A 152 -3.00 -16.40 -29.87
C SER A 152 -4.08 -16.79 -30.91
N THR A 153 -4.33 -18.09 -31.07
CA THR A 153 -5.35 -18.63 -31.99
C THR A 153 -6.66 -18.97 -31.30
N THR A 154 -6.77 -18.73 -29.97
CA THR A 154 -8.01 -18.98 -29.22
C THR A 154 -9.13 -18.07 -29.73
N ASP A 155 -10.31 -18.63 -30.01
CA ASP A 155 -11.47 -17.85 -30.43
C ASP A 155 -11.94 -16.95 -29.28
N LYS A 156 -12.20 -15.68 -29.60
CA LYS A 156 -12.63 -14.68 -28.59
C LYS A 156 -13.89 -15.09 -27.82
N LYS A 157 -14.78 -15.88 -28.42
CA LYS A 157 -15.97 -16.43 -27.76
C LYS A 157 -15.65 -17.44 -26.66
N ASP A 158 -14.44 -18.02 -26.66
CA ASP A 158 -14.01 -19.01 -25.69
C ASP A 158 -13.33 -18.38 -24.45
N PHE A 159 -13.16 -17.05 -24.44
CA PHE A 159 -12.66 -16.35 -23.27
C PHE A 159 -13.73 -16.29 -22.16
N PRO A 160 -13.35 -16.47 -20.89
CA PRO A 160 -14.30 -16.41 -19.79
C PRO A 160 -14.86 -15.00 -19.60
N GLY A 161 -16.11 -14.92 -19.16
CA GLY A 161 -16.68 -13.71 -18.57
C GLY A 161 -16.27 -13.55 -17.10
N ARG A 162 -16.83 -12.52 -16.45
CA ARG A 162 -16.62 -12.36 -15.00
C ARG A 162 -17.23 -13.53 -14.24
N SER A 163 -16.50 -14.08 -13.30
CA SER A 163 -16.99 -15.08 -12.36
C SER A 163 -17.53 -14.41 -11.10
N HIS A 164 -18.52 -15.04 -10.46
CA HIS A 164 -19.06 -14.57 -9.17
C HIS A 164 -17.94 -14.33 -8.16
N PHE A 165 -18.03 -13.24 -7.38
CA PHE A 165 -16.98 -12.84 -6.44
C PHE A 165 -16.58 -13.97 -5.47
N ASP A 166 -17.55 -14.65 -4.87
CA ASP A 166 -17.26 -15.74 -3.92
C ASP A 166 -16.64 -16.96 -4.62
N TYR A 167 -16.96 -17.22 -5.89
CA TYR A 167 -16.29 -18.24 -6.69
C TYR A 167 -14.82 -17.86 -6.96
N CYS A 168 -14.55 -16.60 -7.32
CA CYS A 168 -13.18 -16.10 -7.46
C CYS A 168 -12.38 -16.28 -6.16
N VAL A 169 -12.97 -15.93 -5.01
CA VAL A 169 -12.35 -16.12 -3.68
C VAL A 169 -12.01 -17.58 -3.42
N THR A 170 -12.93 -18.50 -3.75
CA THR A 170 -12.72 -19.94 -3.58
C THR A 170 -11.53 -20.42 -4.40
N GLN A 171 -11.50 -20.10 -5.69
CA GLN A 171 -10.41 -20.50 -6.59
C GLN A 171 -9.05 -19.93 -6.16
N ILE A 172 -9.01 -18.64 -5.78
CA ILE A 172 -7.79 -18.00 -5.27
C ILE A 172 -7.29 -18.73 -4.01
N CYS A 173 -8.19 -19.04 -3.06
CA CYS A 173 -7.83 -19.78 -1.85
C CYS A 173 -7.33 -21.19 -2.16
N GLU A 174 -7.92 -21.89 -3.11
CA GLU A 174 -7.47 -23.22 -3.55
C GLU A 174 -6.06 -23.18 -4.14
N TRP A 175 -5.74 -22.20 -4.98
CA TRP A 175 -4.38 -22.01 -5.52
C TRP A 175 -3.37 -21.70 -4.42
N LEU A 176 -3.72 -20.84 -3.45
CA LEU A 176 -2.83 -20.51 -2.34
C LEU A 176 -2.62 -21.69 -1.38
N ASP A 177 -3.66 -22.50 -1.13
CA ASP A 177 -3.53 -23.73 -0.35
C ASP A 177 -2.69 -24.78 -1.07
N TYR A 178 -2.88 -24.94 -2.39
CA TYR A 178 -2.02 -25.79 -3.19
C TYR A 178 -0.55 -25.36 -3.10
N ALA A 179 -0.27 -24.08 -3.28
CA ALA A 179 1.08 -23.51 -3.20
C ALA A 179 1.71 -23.80 -1.83
N ALA A 180 1.00 -23.52 -0.75
CA ALA A 180 1.49 -23.76 0.61
C ALA A 180 1.78 -25.24 0.91
N ALA A 181 1.01 -26.17 0.33
CA ALA A 181 1.15 -27.61 0.59
C ALA A 181 2.17 -28.32 -0.32
N ASN A 182 2.59 -27.71 -1.44
CA ASN A 182 3.26 -28.44 -2.51
C ASN A 182 4.65 -27.90 -2.88
N GLY A 183 5.41 -27.35 -1.94
CA GLY A 183 6.85 -27.13 -2.15
C GLY A 183 7.35 -25.71 -1.99
N LEU A 184 6.53 -24.77 -1.51
CA LEU A 184 7.07 -23.49 -1.05
C LEU A 184 7.94 -23.69 0.19
N PRO A 185 9.07 -22.97 0.31
CA PRO A 185 9.86 -22.96 1.53
C PRO A 185 9.11 -22.17 2.64
N ASP A 186 9.33 -22.56 3.90
CA ASP A 186 8.79 -21.79 5.03
C ASP A 186 9.53 -20.47 5.24
N VAL A 187 10.85 -20.48 5.01
CA VAL A 187 11.76 -19.33 5.14
C VAL A 187 12.72 -19.29 3.95
N ILE A 188 13.00 -18.12 3.45
CA ILE A 188 14.07 -17.85 2.49
C ILE A 188 15.29 -17.34 3.25
N ASN A 189 16.41 -18.07 3.18
CA ASN A 189 17.66 -17.71 3.83
C ASN A 189 18.69 -17.08 2.87
N ASP A 190 18.52 -17.30 1.56
CA ASP A 190 19.38 -16.70 0.55
C ASP A 190 18.89 -15.31 0.19
N SER A 191 19.74 -14.31 0.38
CA SER A 191 19.42 -12.92 0.06
C SER A 191 19.13 -12.68 -1.43
N GLN A 192 19.60 -13.55 -2.31
CA GLN A 192 19.31 -13.49 -3.76
C GLN A 192 17.89 -13.97 -4.10
N GLU A 193 17.26 -14.72 -3.22
CA GLU A 193 15.91 -15.25 -3.39
C GLU A 193 14.84 -14.43 -2.65
N LEU A 194 15.22 -13.38 -1.93
CA LEU A 194 14.25 -12.52 -1.22
C LEU A 194 13.20 -11.96 -2.19
N GLY A 195 11.94 -11.95 -1.74
CA GLY A 195 10.80 -11.56 -2.56
C GLY A 195 10.11 -12.72 -3.29
N ARG A 196 10.66 -13.93 -3.27
CA ARG A 196 9.96 -15.15 -3.75
C ARG A 196 8.94 -15.62 -2.72
N ALA A 197 7.96 -16.39 -3.19
CA ALA A 197 6.88 -16.91 -2.35
C ALA A 197 7.36 -17.89 -1.29
N THR A 198 6.75 -17.80 -0.11
CA THR A 198 6.90 -18.75 1.00
C THR A 198 5.55 -19.32 1.42
N THR A 199 5.55 -20.43 2.16
CA THR A 199 4.34 -20.99 2.79
C THR A 199 3.63 -19.93 3.62
N VAL A 200 4.38 -19.15 4.40
CA VAL A 200 3.84 -18.05 5.21
C VAL A 200 3.19 -16.97 4.35
N ALA A 201 3.83 -16.57 3.24
CA ALA A 201 3.27 -15.57 2.32
C ALA A 201 1.95 -16.05 1.69
N ALA A 202 1.86 -17.33 1.31
CA ALA A 202 0.63 -17.89 0.75
C ALA A 202 -0.53 -17.90 1.78
N LYS A 203 -0.26 -18.30 3.02
CA LYS A 203 -1.27 -18.30 4.10
C LYS A 203 -1.66 -16.88 4.53
N ALA A 204 -0.72 -15.96 4.60
CA ALA A 204 -0.98 -14.55 4.89
C ALA A 204 -1.84 -13.89 3.80
N LEU A 205 -1.55 -14.16 2.53
CA LEU A 205 -2.37 -13.68 1.42
C LEU A 205 -3.78 -14.27 1.48
N LYS A 206 -3.93 -15.57 1.75
CA LYS A 206 -5.25 -16.20 1.94
C LYS A 206 -6.05 -15.53 3.04
N ALA A 207 -5.41 -15.19 4.17
CA ALA A 207 -6.09 -14.48 5.26
C ALA A 207 -6.61 -13.10 4.80
N ARG A 208 -5.83 -12.34 4.02
CA ARG A 208 -6.25 -11.07 3.41
C ARG A 208 -7.43 -11.27 2.44
N VAL A 209 -7.36 -12.26 1.56
CA VAL A 209 -8.45 -12.60 0.60
C VAL A 209 -9.76 -12.87 1.33
N LEU A 210 -9.72 -13.68 2.38
CA LEU A 210 -10.91 -14.02 3.17
C LEU A 210 -11.44 -12.85 3.98
N LEU A 211 -10.59 -11.97 4.51
CA LEU A 211 -10.99 -10.72 5.14
C LEU A 211 -11.76 -9.81 4.16
N TYR A 212 -11.26 -9.67 2.93
CA TYR A 212 -11.94 -8.89 1.89
C TYR A 212 -13.32 -9.51 1.59
N ALA A 213 -13.40 -10.82 1.43
CA ALA A 213 -14.65 -11.52 1.18
C ALA A 213 -15.69 -11.41 2.32
N ALA A 214 -15.21 -11.26 3.56
CA ALA A 214 -16.07 -11.04 4.73
C ALA A 214 -16.52 -9.59 4.89
N SER A 215 -15.84 -8.64 4.24
CA SER A 215 -16.07 -7.19 4.40
C SER A 215 -17.44 -6.75 3.83
N PRO A 216 -18.02 -5.66 4.34
CA PRO A 216 -19.36 -5.16 4.00
C PRO A 216 -19.70 -5.14 2.50
N LEU A 217 -18.78 -4.65 1.65
CA LEU A 217 -18.99 -4.60 0.19
C LEU A 217 -19.33 -5.96 -0.44
N TRP A 218 -18.75 -7.05 0.08
CA TRP A 218 -18.89 -8.40 -0.44
C TRP A 218 -19.74 -9.32 0.46
N ASN A 219 -20.31 -8.72 1.51
CA ASN A 219 -21.09 -9.45 2.52
C ASN A 219 -22.41 -8.73 2.87
N GLY A 220 -23.14 -8.35 1.83
CA GLY A 220 -24.53 -7.91 1.94
C GLY A 220 -24.77 -6.41 2.04
N GLU A 221 -23.74 -5.57 2.21
CA GLU A 221 -23.90 -4.11 2.40
C GLU A 221 -23.54 -3.26 1.15
N ALA A 222 -23.21 -3.89 0.03
CA ALA A 222 -22.92 -3.19 -1.22
C ALA A 222 -24.11 -2.31 -1.64
N PRO A 223 -23.87 -1.16 -2.32
CA PRO A 223 -24.90 -0.41 -3.00
C PRO A 223 -25.74 -1.28 -3.93
N GLU A 224 -27.01 -0.92 -4.14
CA GLU A 224 -27.95 -1.73 -4.92
C GLU A 224 -27.46 -1.97 -6.36
N SER A 225 -26.86 -0.97 -6.99
CA SER A 225 -26.28 -1.10 -8.33
C SER A 225 -25.24 -2.22 -8.43
N ILE A 226 -24.46 -2.43 -7.37
CA ILE A 226 -23.45 -3.49 -7.27
C ILE A 226 -24.12 -4.83 -6.98
N ARG A 227 -25.09 -4.88 -6.06
CA ARG A 227 -25.83 -6.11 -5.76
C ARG A 227 -26.62 -6.65 -6.96
N GLN A 228 -27.01 -5.76 -7.88
CA GLN A 228 -27.71 -6.14 -9.11
C GLN A 228 -26.77 -6.48 -10.27
N TRP A 229 -25.45 -6.46 -10.06
CA TRP A 229 -24.48 -6.74 -11.12
C TRP A 229 -24.60 -8.19 -11.61
N ARG A 230 -24.74 -8.35 -12.93
CA ARG A 230 -25.00 -9.65 -13.58
C ARG A 230 -24.17 -9.75 -14.86
N ASN A 231 -23.79 -10.96 -15.24
CA ASN A 231 -23.33 -11.26 -16.59
C ASN A 231 -24.50 -11.23 -17.59
N THR A 232 -24.21 -10.95 -18.85
CA THR A 232 -25.19 -11.03 -19.93
C THR A 232 -25.27 -12.45 -20.49
N ASN A 233 -24.13 -13.08 -20.78
CA ASN A 233 -24.05 -14.35 -21.53
C ASN A 233 -23.14 -15.39 -20.87
N TYR A 234 -22.67 -15.16 -19.65
CA TYR A 234 -21.74 -16.05 -18.97
C TYR A 234 -22.29 -16.46 -17.61
N GLU A 235 -22.18 -17.74 -17.28
CA GLU A 235 -22.64 -18.29 -16.01
C GLU A 235 -21.48 -18.85 -15.21
N THR A 236 -21.40 -18.48 -13.91
CA THR A 236 -20.48 -19.09 -12.97
C THR A 236 -21.08 -20.37 -12.39
N PRO A 237 -20.35 -21.48 -12.31
CA PRO A 237 -20.85 -22.71 -11.72
C PRO A 237 -21.42 -22.49 -10.31
N GLY A 238 -22.69 -22.85 -10.10
CA GLY A 238 -23.40 -22.69 -8.82
C GLY A 238 -23.98 -21.30 -8.53
N TYR A 239 -23.70 -20.29 -9.37
CA TYR A 239 -24.15 -18.89 -9.17
C TYR A 239 -24.96 -18.32 -10.35
N GLY A 240 -25.04 -19.06 -11.48
CA GLY A 240 -25.67 -18.54 -12.69
C GLY A 240 -25.00 -17.27 -13.19
N THR A 241 -25.81 -16.26 -13.58
CA THR A 241 -25.31 -14.96 -14.05
C THR A 241 -25.03 -13.97 -12.93
N GLU A 242 -25.32 -14.28 -11.66
CA GLU A 242 -25.04 -13.39 -10.53
C GLU A 242 -23.54 -13.21 -10.31
N LEU A 243 -23.14 -11.99 -9.95
CA LEU A 243 -21.73 -11.64 -9.74
C LEU A 243 -21.38 -11.32 -8.28
N VAL A 244 -22.38 -10.96 -7.47
CA VAL A 244 -22.18 -10.53 -6.09
C VAL A 244 -23.30 -11.10 -5.19
N SER A 245 -22.93 -11.59 -4.02
CA SER A 245 -23.88 -12.00 -2.98
C SER A 245 -24.56 -10.79 -2.35
N GLY A 246 -25.89 -10.80 -2.32
CA GLY A 246 -26.70 -9.72 -1.74
C GLY A 246 -27.05 -9.89 -0.26
N THR A 247 -26.60 -10.98 0.39
CA THR A 247 -26.97 -11.34 1.76
C THR A 247 -25.74 -11.45 2.66
N TYR A 248 -25.92 -11.06 3.93
CA TYR A 248 -24.90 -11.22 4.95
C TYR A 248 -24.69 -12.69 5.31
N ASP A 249 -23.43 -13.11 5.37
CA ASP A 249 -23.00 -14.44 5.82
C ASP A 249 -21.93 -14.31 6.92
N ARG A 250 -22.31 -14.60 8.16
CA ARG A 250 -21.43 -14.59 9.32
C ARG A 250 -20.23 -15.53 9.16
N SER A 251 -20.41 -16.66 8.46
CA SER A 251 -19.34 -17.65 8.27
C SER A 251 -18.15 -17.13 7.50
N LYS A 252 -18.32 -16.08 6.67
CA LYS A 252 -17.21 -15.42 5.99
C LYS A 252 -16.23 -14.80 7.01
N TRP A 253 -16.73 -14.12 8.04
CA TRP A 253 -15.92 -13.57 9.12
C TRP A 253 -15.23 -14.65 9.97
N GLU A 254 -15.94 -15.75 10.23
CA GLU A 254 -15.41 -16.89 10.99
C GLU A 254 -14.24 -17.54 10.24
N ARG A 255 -14.39 -17.78 8.92
CA ARG A 255 -13.31 -18.29 8.06
C ARG A 255 -12.12 -17.32 7.96
N ALA A 256 -12.37 -16.02 7.85
CA ALA A 256 -11.31 -15.01 7.82
C ALA A 256 -10.53 -14.98 9.14
N ARG A 257 -11.22 -15.05 10.29
CA ARG A 257 -10.60 -15.14 11.62
C ARG A 257 -9.69 -16.36 11.73
N GLU A 258 -10.16 -17.54 11.35
CA GLU A 258 -9.39 -18.78 11.40
C GLU A 258 -8.16 -18.72 10.52
N ALA A 259 -8.28 -18.17 9.30
CA ALA A 259 -7.14 -17.98 8.41
C ALA A 259 -6.11 -17.00 8.98
N CYS A 260 -6.54 -15.92 9.66
CA CYS A 260 -5.62 -15.00 10.32
C CYS A 260 -4.88 -15.68 11.49
N ILE A 261 -5.57 -16.48 12.30
CA ILE A 261 -4.96 -17.24 13.40
C ILE A 261 -3.91 -18.22 12.85
N GLU A 262 -4.26 -18.97 11.80
CA GLU A 262 -3.32 -19.91 11.14
C GLU A 262 -2.10 -19.17 10.59
N ALA A 263 -2.31 -18.05 9.88
CA ALA A 263 -1.23 -17.29 9.26
C ALA A 263 -0.27 -16.69 10.30
N ILE A 264 -0.78 -16.15 11.42
CA ILE A 264 0.04 -15.64 12.52
C ILE A 264 0.86 -16.77 13.14
N ALA A 265 0.22 -17.89 13.47
CA ALA A 265 0.89 -19.03 14.10
C ALA A 265 2.02 -19.59 13.22
N LEU A 266 1.80 -19.68 11.90
CA LEU A 266 2.83 -20.10 10.95
C LEU A 266 3.96 -19.05 10.82
N ALA A 267 3.60 -17.76 10.75
CA ALA A 267 4.57 -16.68 10.63
C ALA A 267 5.53 -16.66 11.82
N GLU A 268 5.00 -16.69 13.04
CA GLU A 268 5.79 -16.64 14.28
C GLU A 268 6.48 -17.98 14.60
N GLY A 269 5.91 -19.10 14.14
CA GLY A 269 6.49 -20.43 14.29
C GLY A 269 7.57 -20.73 13.26
N ILE A 270 7.24 -21.58 12.29
CA ILE A 270 8.18 -22.05 11.26
C ILE A 270 8.67 -20.93 10.34
N GLY A 271 7.89 -19.86 10.15
CA GLY A 271 8.25 -18.71 9.32
C GLY A 271 9.29 -17.80 9.96
N ASN A 272 9.59 -17.96 11.23
CA ASN A 272 10.56 -17.16 11.99
C ASN A 272 10.31 -15.63 11.85
N ARG A 273 9.06 -15.21 11.75
CA ARG A 273 8.66 -13.80 11.70
C ARG A 273 8.41 -13.27 13.12
N ALA A 274 8.65 -12.00 13.32
CA ALA A 274 8.37 -11.31 14.58
C ALA A 274 8.16 -9.82 14.31
N LEU A 275 7.36 -9.16 15.14
CA LEU A 275 7.25 -7.70 15.10
C LEU A 275 8.62 -7.06 15.36
N TYR A 276 8.88 -5.96 14.65
CA TYR A 276 10.09 -5.17 14.83
C TYR A 276 10.08 -4.51 16.20
N THR A 277 11.14 -4.69 16.97
CA THR A 277 11.19 -4.27 18.39
C THR A 277 11.98 -3.00 18.61
N LEU A 278 11.84 -2.42 19.80
CA LEU A 278 12.65 -1.27 20.23
C LEU A 278 14.15 -1.61 20.18
N GLU A 279 14.53 -2.83 20.62
CA GLU A 279 15.92 -3.31 20.57
C GLU A 279 16.46 -3.39 19.13
N ASP A 280 15.65 -3.88 18.17
CA ASP A 280 16.03 -3.92 16.76
C ASP A 280 16.30 -2.52 16.22
N GLY A 281 15.42 -1.56 16.52
CA GLY A 281 15.57 -0.17 16.12
C GLY A 281 16.79 0.51 16.74
N GLU A 282 17.05 0.29 18.02
CA GLU A 282 18.22 0.84 18.72
C GLU A 282 19.51 0.26 18.17
N ARG A 283 19.58 -1.07 18.02
CA ARG A 283 20.74 -1.74 17.42
C ARG A 283 21.07 -1.18 16.04
N LYS A 284 20.04 -1.01 15.18
CA LYS A 284 20.24 -0.43 13.84
C LYS A 284 20.68 1.02 13.88
N ARG A 285 20.03 1.85 14.69
CA ARG A 285 20.37 3.26 14.90
C ARG A 285 21.83 3.45 15.34
N GLU A 286 22.27 2.65 16.31
CA GLU A 286 23.64 2.69 16.84
C GLU A 286 24.66 2.25 15.80
N SER A 287 24.38 1.18 15.04
CA SER A 287 25.25 0.71 13.97
C SER A 287 25.47 1.76 12.88
N GLU A 288 24.50 2.63 12.64
CA GLU A 288 24.57 3.73 11.68
C GLU A 288 25.04 5.06 12.30
N ASN A 289 25.29 5.09 13.61
CA ASN A 289 25.66 6.28 14.36
C ASN A 289 24.69 7.45 14.11
N VAL A 290 23.39 7.17 14.22
CA VAL A 290 22.30 8.15 14.10
C VAL A 290 21.84 8.58 15.49
N SER A 291 21.71 9.88 15.74
CA SER A 291 21.15 10.38 17.00
C SER A 291 19.64 10.16 17.08
N LEU A 292 19.10 10.06 18.28
CA LEU A 292 17.65 10.09 18.47
C LEU A 292 17.05 11.37 17.87
N PRO A 293 15.82 11.30 17.31
CA PRO A 293 15.15 12.47 16.76
C PRO A 293 14.97 13.56 17.81
N ASP A 294 15.10 14.80 17.41
CA ASP A 294 14.80 15.95 18.26
C ASP A 294 13.32 16.29 18.13
N ILE A 295 12.57 15.94 19.18
CA ILE A 295 11.13 16.18 19.27
C ILE A 295 10.92 17.06 20.50
N PRO A 296 10.73 18.37 20.31
CA PRO A 296 10.59 19.30 21.42
C PRO A 296 9.43 18.90 22.34
N GLY A 297 9.71 18.77 23.64
CA GLY A 297 8.72 18.40 24.65
C GLY A 297 8.38 16.91 24.77
N ALA A 298 8.85 16.06 23.86
CA ALA A 298 8.64 14.62 23.96
C ALA A 298 9.55 13.97 25.00
N SER A 299 9.05 12.95 25.69
CA SER A 299 9.85 12.12 26.60
C SER A 299 10.96 11.38 25.86
N PHE A 300 11.95 10.90 26.60
CA PHE A 300 13.01 10.06 26.03
C PHE A 300 12.43 8.81 25.36
N GLU A 301 11.46 8.18 25.99
CA GLU A 301 10.77 6.98 25.51
C GLU A 301 10.05 7.23 24.18
N VAL A 302 9.27 8.31 24.04
CA VAL A 302 8.60 8.68 22.78
C VAL A 302 9.63 8.84 21.64
N ARG A 303 10.79 9.42 21.94
CA ARG A 303 11.87 9.60 20.94
C ARG A 303 12.51 8.27 20.52
N GLN A 304 12.65 7.32 21.45
CA GLN A 304 13.15 5.98 21.16
C GLN A 304 12.16 5.21 20.25
N TYR A 305 10.87 5.19 20.62
CA TYR A 305 9.85 4.56 19.81
C TYR A 305 9.67 5.24 18.43
N ALA A 306 9.74 6.55 18.36
CA ALA A 306 9.72 7.26 17.07
C ALA A 306 10.91 6.87 16.17
N SER A 307 12.11 6.74 16.74
CA SER A 307 13.28 6.24 16.02
C SER A 307 13.08 4.80 15.54
N MET A 308 12.60 3.91 16.41
CA MET A 308 12.31 2.51 16.10
C MET A 308 11.29 2.40 14.95
N MET A 309 10.18 3.14 15.01
CA MET A 309 9.15 3.14 13.97
C MET A 309 9.65 3.70 12.63
N GLN A 310 10.60 4.63 12.64
CA GLN A 310 11.28 5.06 11.44
C GLN A 310 12.12 3.94 10.82
N TYR A 311 12.90 3.24 11.64
CA TYR A 311 13.70 2.10 11.18
C TYR A 311 12.86 0.92 10.73
N LEU A 312 11.73 0.64 11.36
CA LEU A 312 10.78 -0.37 10.89
C LEU A 312 10.46 -0.18 9.40
N SER A 313 10.19 1.05 8.99
CA SER A 313 9.82 1.37 7.61
C SER A 313 11.02 1.55 6.67
N ALA A 314 12.25 1.58 7.19
CA ALA A 314 13.48 1.85 6.42
C ALA A 314 14.48 0.67 6.42
N THR A 315 14.10 -0.47 6.97
CA THR A 315 14.94 -1.68 7.04
C THR A 315 14.31 -2.84 6.29
N THR A 316 15.17 -3.77 5.89
CA THR A 316 14.81 -4.97 5.15
C THR A 316 15.10 -6.23 5.96
N GLU A 317 14.72 -7.38 5.45
CA GLU A 317 15.09 -8.68 6.05
C GLU A 317 16.61 -8.83 6.19
N THR A 318 17.39 -8.30 5.25
CA THR A 318 18.87 -8.31 5.35
C THR A 318 19.41 -7.42 6.47
N ASP A 319 18.64 -6.45 6.92
CA ASP A 319 18.94 -5.64 8.10
C ASP A 319 18.45 -6.29 9.42
N GLY A 320 17.86 -7.47 9.34
CA GLY A 320 17.28 -8.19 10.48
C GLY A 320 15.82 -7.85 10.78
N ASN A 321 15.13 -7.13 9.89
CA ASN A 321 13.69 -6.87 10.02
C ASN A 321 12.90 -8.14 9.66
N ARG A 322 12.39 -8.83 10.68
CA ARG A 322 11.61 -10.06 10.53
C ARG A 322 10.11 -9.84 10.42
N GLU A 323 9.66 -8.58 10.43
CA GLU A 323 8.22 -8.29 10.34
C GLU A 323 7.68 -8.44 8.92
N THR A 324 8.51 -8.22 7.89
CA THR A 324 8.12 -8.39 6.48
C THR A 324 7.94 -9.86 6.16
N ILE A 325 6.73 -10.24 5.70
CA ILE A 325 6.40 -11.59 5.22
C ILE A 325 6.67 -11.71 3.73
N LEU A 326 6.25 -10.70 2.96
CA LEU A 326 6.52 -10.58 1.53
C LEU A 326 6.85 -9.12 1.21
N GLY A 327 7.99 -8.87 0.64
CA GLY A 327 8.44 -7.56 0.17
C GLY A 327 8.71 -7.57 -1.34
N VAL A 328 8.58 -6.41 -1.98
CA VAL A 328 9.00 -6.23 -3.37
C VAL A 328 10.48 -5.88 -3.40
N VAL A 329 11.27 -6.75 -4.03
CA VAL A 329 12.67 -6.45 -4.34
C VAL A 329 12.74 -5.73 -5.67
N LEU A 330 13.30 -4.53 -5.67
CA LEU A 330 13.37 -3.68 -6.85
C LEU A 330 14.70 -3.85 -7.58
N PRO A 331 14.70 -3.93 -8.92
CA PRO A 331 15.94 -3.96 -9.66
C PRO A 331 16.71 -2.65 -9.48
N THR A 332 18.00 -2.75 -9.20
CA THR A 332 18.90 -1.61 -8.90
C THR A 332 19.33 -0.82 -10.13
N SER A 333 18.95 -1.22 -11.35
CA SER A 333 19.60 -0.77 -12.58
C SER A 333 18.70 -0.08 -13.61
N ASP A 334 17.39 0.08 -13.38
CA ASP A 334 16.50 0.59 -14.42
C ASP A 334 16.06 2.04 -14.16
N SER A 335 16.50 2.96 -15.02
CA SER A 335 16.34 4.41 -14.84
C SER A 335 14.90 4.91 -14.92
N TRP A 336 13.98 4.15 -15.53
CA TRP A 336 12.56 4.52 -15.63
C TRP A 336 11.72 3.98 -14.48
N THR A 337 11.97 2.78 -14.04
CA THR A 337 11.39 2.22 -12.80
C THR A 337 11.90 2.97 -11.58
N SER A 338 13.16 3.42 -11.58
CA SER A 338 13.75 4.16 -10.47
C SER A 338 13.06 5.48 -10.16
N TYR A 339 12.42 6.14 -11.12
CA TYR A 339 11.76 7.44 -10.91
C TYR A 339 10.58 7.37 -9.93
N PHE A 340 9.89 6.22 -9.85
CA PHE A 340 8.75 5.99 -8.94
C PHE A 340 9.12 5.15 -7.72
N LEU A 341 10.19 4.41 -7.85
CA LEU A 341 10.76 3.59 -6.80
C LEU A 341 11.68 4.40 -5.89
N ASP A 342 12.03 5.63 -6.30
CA ASP A 342 12.75 6.60 -5.50
C ASP A 342 11.79 7.32 -4.54
N TRP A 343 11.06 6.51 -3.74
CA TRP A 343 10.16 7.01 -2.71
C TRP A 343 10.88 7.97 -1.76
N GLU A 344 12.09 7.60 -1.34
CA GLU A 344 12.88 8.39 -0.40
C GLU A 344 13.12 9.80 -0.95
N ASN A 345 13.64 9.95 -2.18
CA ASN A 345 13.86 11.25 -2.79
C ASN A 345 12.55 12.01 -3.10
N THR A 346 11.47 11.27 -3.35
CA THR A 346 10.12 11.83 -3.51
C THR A 346 9.60 12.46 -2.21
N CYS A 347 9.91 11.87 -1.07
CA CYS A 347 9.54 12.38 0.26
C CYS A 347 10.46 13.49 0.76
N LEU A 348 11.77 13.44 0.42
CA LEU A 348 12.74 14.40 0.92
C LEU A 348 12.31 15.85 0.65
N PRO A 349 12.49 16.77 1.60
CA PRO A 349 12.14 18.17 1.45
C PRO A 349 12.90 18.84 0.30
N GLN A 350 12.28 19.80 -0.34
CA GLN A 350 12.99 20.71 -1.22
C GLN A 350 13.99 21.59 -0.42
N SER A 351 14.99 22.14 -1.09
CA SER A 351 15.87 23.19 -0.53
C SER A 351 16.59 22.78 0.77
N ILE A 352 17.22 21.60 0.80
CA ILE A 352 17.92 21.05 1.98
C ILE A 352 19.26 21.75 2.21
N ILE A 353 20.07 21.88 1.15
CA ILE A 353 21.45 22.46 1.20
C ILE A 353 21.71 23.36 0.01
N LYS A 354 22.73 24.22 0.15
CA LYS A 354 23.20 25.09 -0.94
C LYS A 354 24.49 24.54 -1.56
N VAL A 355 24.44 24.25 -2.87
CA VAL A 355 25.60 23.77 -3.65
C VAL A 355 25.79 24.70 -4.83
N ASN A 356 27.01 25.22 -5.00
CA ASN A 356 27.37 26.15 -6.09
C ASN A 356 26.39 27.34 -6.26
N GLY A 357 25.89 27.87 -5.15
CA GLY A 357 24.97 29.01 -5.15
C GLY A 357 23.49 28.66 -5.29
N ALA A 358 23.12 27.42 -5.66
CA ALA A 358 21.75 26.97 -5.81
C ALA A 358 21.31 26.05 -4.66
N MET A 359 20.05 26.18 -4.23
CA MET A 359 19.46 25.26 -3.27
C MET A 359 19.17 23.90 -3.93
N GLN A 360 19.57 22.84 -3.25
CA GLN A 360 19.39 21.45 -3.64
C GLN A 360 18.54 20.73 -2.59
N GLY A 361 17.62 19.89 -3.01
CA GLY A 361 16.74 19.14 -2.12
C GLY A 361 16.19 17.89 -2.79
N GLY A 362 15.13 17.33 -2.20
CA GLY A 362 14.24 16.34 -2.78
C GLY A 362 13.03 17.01 -3.44
N ARG A 363 11.91 16.28 -3.50
CA ARG A 363 10.72 16.72 -4.25
C ARG A 363 9.56 17.21 -3.37
N SER A 364 9.58 16.96 -2.06
CA SER A 364 8.43 17.23 -1.15
C SER A 364 7.09 16.64 -1.66
N GLY A 365 7.16 15.57 -2.47
CA GLY A 365 6.06 15.14 -3.33
C GLY A 365 4.94 14.38 -2.62
N ILE A 366 5.20 13.83 -1.43
CA ILE A 366 4.17 13.15 -0.63
C ILE A 366 3.74 14.10 0.47
N SER A 367 2.53 14.63 0.34
CA SER A 367 1.97 15.65 1.23
C SER A 367 0.81 15.06 2.06
N PRO A 368 1.06 14.62 3.32
CA PRO A 368 -0.01 14.13 4.21
C PRO A 368 -1.13 15.15 4.34
N TYR A 369 -2.39 14.72 4.24
CA TYR A 369 -3.53 15.60 4.48
C TYR A 369 -3.67 15.96 5.96
N LEU A 370 -4.38 17.05 6.26
CA LEU A 370 -4.69 17.44 7.63
C LEU A 370 -5.44 16.31 8.37
N TYR A 371 -6.29 15.57 7.66
CA TYR A 371 -6.93 14.35 8.16
C TYR A 371 -5.94 13.38 8.80
N THR A 372 -4.77 13.17 8.19
CA THR A 372 -3.71 12.32 8.76
C THR A 372 -3.26 12.85 10.13
N ALA A 373 -2.97 14.15 10.24
CA ALA A 373 -2.57 14.75 11.51
C ALA A 373 -3.65 14.65 12.59
N GLU A 374 -4.91 14.71 12.23
CA GLU A 374 -6.06 14.60 13.13
C GLU A 374 -6.37 13.18 13.60
N HIS A 375 -5.90 12.16 12.88
CA HIS A 375 -6.24 10.76 13.15
C HIS A 375 -5.10 9.92 13.73
N PHE A 376 -3.85 10.40 13.72
CA PHE A 376 -2.83 9.84 14.60
C PHE A 376 -3.18 10.16 16.05
N TYR A 377 -2.78 9.30 16.99
CA TYR A 377 -3.14 9.48 18.38
C TYR A 377 -2.30 10.57 19.09
N THR A 378 -2.81 11.03 20.21
CA THR A 378 -2.04 11.75 21.22
C THR A 378 -1.12 10.78 21.99
N VAL A 379 -0.25 11.30 22.83
CA VAL A 379 0.56 10.47 23.75
C VAL A 379 -0.29 9.59 24.67
N ASN A 380 -1.56 9.94 24.88
CA ASN A 380 -2.52 9.17 25.67
C ASN A 380 -3.17 8.02 24.89
N GLY A 381 -2.80 7.86 23.63
CA GLY A 381 -3.33 6.80 22.76
C GLY A 381 -4.78 7.01 22.31
N LYS A 382 -5.25 8.25 22.28
CA LYS A 382 -6.61 8.65 21.88
C LYS A 382 -6.56 9.59 20.67
N LEU A 383 -7.65 9.66 19.90
CA LEU A 383 -7.78 10.71 18.89
C LEU A 383 -7.73 12.10 19.53
N PRO A 384 -7.08 13.09 18.93
CA PRO A 384 -7.01 14.46 19.47
C PRO A 384 -8.36 15.04 19.89
N LYS A 385 -9.41 14.82 19.09
CA LYS A 385 -10.76 15.30 19.37
C LYS A 385 -11.46 14.58 20.55
N ASN A 386 -11.03 13.35 20.87
CA ASN A 386 -11.65 12.50 21.89
C ASN A 386 -10.82 12.43 23.18
N ASP A 387 -9.67 13.10 23.22
CA ASP A 387 -8.78 13.13 24.38
C ASP A 387 -9.05 14.39 25.22
N SER A 388 -9.69 14.21 26.38
CA SER A 388 -10.01 15.32 27.30
C SER A 388 -8.78 16.00 27.90
N ASP A 389 -7.65 15.31 27.92
CA ASP A 389 -6.38 15.82 28.46
C ASP A 389 -5.51 16.48 27.39
N TYR A 390 -6.00 16.53 26.16
CA TYR A 390 -5.35 17.18 25.04
C TYR A 390 -5.93 18.59 24.78
N TYR A 391 -5.32 19.33 23.86
CA TYR A 391 -5.77 20.65 23.45
C TYR A 391 -7.15 20.61 22.79
N LYS A 392 -8.00 21.61 23.07
CA LYS A 392 -9.30 21.76 22.41
C LYS A 392 -9.12 22.01 20.92
N GLU A 393 -10.04 21.53 20.11
CA GLU A 393 -10.02 21.70 18.65
C GLU A 393 -9.89 23.18 18.21
N SER A 394 -10.54 24.09 18.92
CA SER A 394 -10.44 25.55 18.68
C SER A 394 -9.03 26.14 18.91
N GLU A 395 -8.14 25.38 19.53
CA GLU A 395 -6.79 25.81 19.85
C GLU A 395 -5.72 25.12 18.97
N TRP A 396 -6.08 24.12 18.18
CA TRP A 396 -5.13 23.25 17.48
C TRP A 396 -4.11 23.99 16.63
N PHE A 397 -4.51 25.10 15.99
CA PHE A 397 -3.64 25.90 15.11
C PHE A 397 -2.89 27.02 15.83
N GLN A 398 -2.99 27.11 17.14
CA GLN A 398 -2.23 28.04 17.98
C GLN A 398 -0.87 27.43 18.34
N SER A 399 0.10 28.30 18.66
CA SER A 399 1.42 27.87 19.15
C SER A 399 1.30 27.01 20.40
N ALA A 400 2.15 25.97 20.48
CA ALA A 400 2.24 25.08 21.64
C ALA A 400 2.93 25.73 22.87
N GLY A 401 3.22 27.01 22.82
CA GLY A 401 3.71 27.83 23.93
C GLY A 401 5.18 28.21 23.82
N GLN A 402 5.67 28.93 24.84
CA GLN A 402 7.00 29.57 24.80
C GLN A 402 8.19 28.61 24.59
N SER A 403 8.07 27.37 25.06
CA SER A 403 9.11 26.35 24.87
C SER A 403 9.08 25.71 23.48
N ARG A 404 7.99 25.86 22.72
CA ARG A 404 7.75 25.31 21.37
C ARG A 404 6.97 26.30 20.49
N PRO A 405 7.48 27.54 20.34
CA PRO A 405 6.73 28.60 19.68
C PRO A 405 6.48 28.35 18.19
N GLU A 406 7.32 27.50 17.57
CA GLU A 406 7.27 27.18 16.14
C GLU A 406 6.33 26.01 15.79
N ILE A 407 5.74 25.35 16.80
CA ILE A 407 4.92 24.14 16.63
C ILE A 407 3.47 24.48 17.02
N ILE A 408 2.51 24.04 16.22
CA ILE A 408 1.08 24.16 16.56
C ILE A 408 0.68 23.08 17.57
N LYS A 409 -0.34 23.35 18.38
CA LYS A 409 -0.86 22.42 19.39
C LYS A 409 -1.29 21.08 18.80
N LEU A 410 -1.86 21.06 17.58
CA LEU A 410 -2.22 19.80 16.91
C LEU A 410 -1.02 18.88 16.69
N ASN A 411 0.19 19.40 16.53
CA ASN A 411 1.40 18.63 16.27
C ASN A 411 2.21 18.32 17.53
N ASP A 412 1.75 18.79 18.67
CA ASP A 412 2.40 18.60 19.99
C ASP A 412 1.79 17.42 20.74
N LEU A 413 2.54 16.80 21.65
CA LEU A 413 2.09 15.69 22.50
C LEU A 413 1.44 14.53 21.72
N ARG A 414 2.10 14.11 20.66
CA ARG A 414 1.61 13.04 19.78
C ARG A 414 2.31 11.70 20.04
N GLU A 415 1.69 10.63 19.56
CA GLU A 415 2.26 9.29 19.62
C GLU A 415 3.54 9.14 18.78
N PRO A 416 4.39 8.11 19.05
CA PRO A 416 5.66 7.95 18.35
C PRO A 416 5.57 7.84 16.83
N ARG A 417 4.56 7.15 16.27
CA ARG A 417 4.38 6.98 14.80
C ARG A 417 4.13 8.30 14.09
N PHE A 418 3.44 9.26 14.73
CA PHE A 418 3.26 10.59 14.17
C PHE A 418 4.61 11.25 13.89
N TYR A 419 5.48 11.29 14.89
CA TYR A 419 6.81 11.89 14.76
C TYR A 419 7.77 11.06 13.89
N ALA A 420 7.55 9.76 13.79
CA ALA A 420 8.35 8.89 12.92
C ALA A 420 8.07 9.14 11.44
N TRP A 421 6.81 9.35 11.07
CA TRP A 421 6.37 9.31 9.67
C TRP A 421 5.90 10.64 9.10
N ILE A 422 5.58 11.61 9.95
CA ILE A 422 5.09 12.94 9.56
C ILE A 422 6.05 14.02 10.06
N SER A 423 6.36 14.99 9.21
CA SER A 423 7.11 16.19 9.59
C SER A 423 6.35 17.45 9.17
N PHE A 424 6.64 18.56 9.81
CA PHE A 424 5.89 19.82 9.72
C PHE A 424 6.79 21.00 10.05
N ASP A 425 6.29 22.23 9.92
CA ASP A 425 7.04 23.47 10.24
C ASP A 425 7.55 23.45 11.69
N GLY A 426 8.82 23.72 11.89
CA GLY A 426 9.52 23.68 13.17
C GLY A 426 9.99 22.28 13.63
N ALA A 427 9.62 21.21 12.94
CA ALA A 427 10.05 19.85 13.28
C ALA A 427 11.37 19.43 12.63
N GLU A 428 12.08 18.50 13.24
CA GLU A 428 13.20 17.84 12.58
C GLU A 428 12.69 16.94 11.46
N TYR A 429 13.34 17.03 10.28
CA TYR A 429 13.13 16.03 9.21
C TYR A 429 14.16 14.90 9.24
N GLY A 430 15.41 15.19 9.51
CA GLY A 430 16.46 14.17 9.60
C GLY A 430 17.70 14.69 10.32
N SER A 431 18.28 13.83 11.16
CA SER A 431 19.40 14.19 12.06
C SER A 431 20.72 14.42 11.35
N LYS A 432 20.88 13.89 10.11
CA LYS A 432 22.09 14.01 9.29
C LYS A 432 21.85 14.60 7.90
N LEU A 433 20.61 14.95 7.58
CA LEU A 433 20.20 15.21 6.19
C LEU A 433 20.91 16.40 5.56
N SER A 434 21.17 17.47 6.29
CA SER A 434 21.79 18.69 5.76
C SER A 434 23.32 18.62 5.85
N GLY A 435 23.97 17.91 4.93
CA GLY A 435 25.42 17.78 4.86
C GLY A 435 26.05 17.15 6.12
N GLY A 436 25.37 16.20 6.73
CA GLY A 436 25.74 15.58 8.01
C GLY A 436 25.20 16.29 9.25
N SER A 437 24.45 17.38 9.07
CA SER A 437 23.80 18.13 10.14
C SER A 437 22.29 17.91 10.14
N ARG A 438 21.64 18.22 11.25
CA ARG A 438 20.20 18.16 11.44
C ARG A 438 19.47 19.16 10.54
N LEU A 439 18.40 18.73 9.89
CA LEU A 439 17.48 19.59 9.14
C LEU A 439 16.22 19.84 9.99
N ILE A 440 16.01 21.11 10.36
CA ILE A 440 14.73 21.58 10.90
C ILE A 440 13.93 22.20 9.76
N VAL A 441 12.70 21.75 9.58
CA VAL A 441 11.80 22.23 8.52
C VAL A 441 11.41 23.67 8.79
N ASN A 442 11.46 24.51 7.75
CA ASN A 442 10.99 25.89 7.80
C ASN A 442 10.12 26.16 6.57
N MET A 443 8.81 26.06 6.77
CA MET A 443 7.82 26.29 5.71
C MET A 443 7.40 27.75 5.55
N ARG A 444 7.95 28.64 6.37
CA ARG A 444 7.71 30.07 6.32
C ARG A 444 8.79 30.86 5.59
N ASP A 445 9.70 30.16 4.92
CA ASP A 445 10.78 30.75 4.11
C ASP A 445 10.80 30.05 2.73
N HIS A 446 10.46 30.79 1.67
CA HIS A 446 10.39 30.27 0.30
C HIS A 446 11.76 29.82 -0.25
N ASN A 447 12.87 30.23 0.37
CA ASN A 447 14.22 29.74 0.04
C ASN A 447 14.57 28.41 0.74
N LYS A 448 13.71 27.95 1.66
CA LYS A 448 13.83 26.67 2.38
C LYS A 448 12.68 25.73 1.95
N GLN A 449 11.86 25.27 2.88
CA GLN A 449 10.77 24.35 2.59
C GLN A 449 9.42 25.06 2.37
N GLY A 450 9.39 26.40 2.43
CA GLY A 450 8.19 27.21 2.17
C GLY A 450 7.76 27.18 0.71
N TYR A 451 6.53 27.62 0.48
CA TYR A 451 5.97 27.72 -0.87
C TYR A 451 6.79 28.66 -1.76
N ASN A 452 7.21 28.14 -2.91
CA ASN A 452 7.94 28.91 -3.91
C ASN A 452 7.30 28.68 -5.28
N PRO A 453 6.57 29.67 -5.83
CA PRO A 453 5.87 29.53 -7.10
C PRO A 453 6.79 29.32 -8.32
N SER A 454 8.11 29.57 -8.19
CA SER A 454 9.07 29.25 -9.24
C SER A 454 9.53 27.80 -9.26
N LYS A 455 9.02 26.96 -8.35
CA LYS A 455 9.36 25.53 -8.22
C LYS A 455 8.11 24.64 -8.28
N ASP A 456 7.15 25.00 -9.10
CA ASP A 456 5.79 24.40 -9.16
C ASP A 456 5.74 22.90 -9.51
N ASN A 457 6.82 22.32 -10.02
CA ASN A 457 6.84 20.90 -10.35
C ASN A 457 6.95 19.97 -9.13
N ASP A 458 7.61 20.41 -8.07
CA ASP A 458 7.95 19.61 -6.88
C ASP A 458 7.53 20.37 -5.62
N LEU A 459 6.23 20.57 -5.44
CA LEU A 459 5.68 21.36 -4.34
C LEU A 459 4.88 20.49 -3.37
N ASN A 460 5.12 20.70 -2.08
CA ASN A 460 4.18 20.31 -1.04
C ASN A 460 2.84 21.02 -1.25
N ILE A 461 1.73 20.38 -0.89
CA ILE A 461 0.39 20.96 -1.08
C ILE A 461 -0.39 21.14 0.22
N THR A 462 0.08 20.58 1.35
CA THR A 462 -0.69 20.54 2.60
C THR A 462 -0.03 21.19 3.79
N GLY A 463 1.27 21.52 3.74
CA GLY A 463 2.03 21.97 4.90
C GLY A 463 2.51 20.83 5.82
N TYR A 464 2.40 19.56 5.38
CA TYR A 464 2.98 18.39 6.04
C TYR A 464 3.89 17.63 5.07
N LEU A 465 4.92 16.96 5.59
CA LEU A 465 5.89 16.16 4.84
C LEU A 465 5.86 14.71 5.31
N CYS A 466 6.00 13.79 4.38
CA CYS A 466 6.14 12.37 4.68
C CYS A 466 7.58 12.01 5.03
N ARG A 467 7.76 11.17 6.06
CA ARG A 467 9.04 10.56 6.47
C ARG A 467 8.99 9.03 6.45
N LYS A 468 7.82 8.41 6.27
CA LYS A 468 7.71 6.95 6.20
C LYS A 468 8.50 6.44 4.98
N PHE A 469 9.22 5.35 5.13
CA PHE A 469 10.15 4.79 4.15
C PHE A 469 11.35 5.70 3.78
N VAL A 470 11.64 6.71 4.59
CA VAL A 470 12.85 7.52 4.50
C VAL A 470 13.85 7.06 5.56
N SER A 471 15.05 6.66 5.13
CA SER A 471 16.08 6.21 6.05
C SER A 471 16.48 7.31 7.05
N PRO A 472 16.52 7.05 8.36
CA PRO A 472 17.07 8.01 9.32
C PRO A 472 18.54 8.38 9.06
N ASN A 473 19.27 7.55 8.32
CA ASN A 473 20.68 7.75 7.95
C ASN A 473 20.87 8.46 6.60
N VAL A 474 19.78 8.96 5.99
CA VAL A 474 19.89 9.70 4.73
C VAL A 474 20.66 11.00 4.92
N THR A 475 21.56 11.28 3.98
CA THR A 475 22.38 12.52 3.94
C THR A 475 22.36 13.12 2.55
N LYS A 476 22.40 14.44 2.46
CA LYS A 476 22.65 15.16 1.23
C LYS A 476 24.02 15.82 1.30
N ASN A 477 24.91 15.44 0.38
CA ASN A 477 26.30 15.88 0.39
C ASN A 477 26.41 17.38 0.06
N SER A 478 27.04 18.17 0.93
CA SER A 478 27.15 19.62 0.78
C SER A 478 28.07 20.06 -0.36
N ALA A 479 28.97 19.20 -0.83
CA ALA A 479 29.88 19.52 -1.93
C ALA A 479 29.31 19.14 -3.31
N SER A 480 28.67 17.96 -3.42
CA SER A 480 28.18 17.42 -4.69
C SER A 480 26.66 17.58 -4.90
N GLY A 481 25.89 17.77 -3.83
CA GLY A 481 24.42 17.73 -3.88
C GLY A 481 23.83 16.33 -4.03
N SER A 482 24.65 15.27 -4.04
CA SER A 482 24.16 13.89 -4.13
C SER A 482 23.48 13.45 -2.83
N THR A 483 22.53 12.56 -2.93
CA THR A 483 21.83 11.93 -1.81
C THR A 483 22.23 10.46 -1.73
N ASN A 484 22.48 9.96 -0.51
CA ASN A 484 22.74 8.54 -0.27
C ASN A 484 21.43 7.78 0.03
N THR A 485 20.47 7.87 -0.88
CA THR A 485 19.18 7.18 -0.73
C THR A 485 19.36 5.64 -0.65
N LYS A 486 18.51 5.03 0.14
CA LYS A 486 18.32 3.57 0.16
C LYS A 486 16.97 3.25 -0.47
N ASN A 487 16.95 2.43 -1.51
CA ASN A 487 15.70 1.88 -2.01
C ASN A 487 15.20 0.82 -1.03
N THR A 488 14.37 1.24 -0.08
CA THR A 488 13.74 0.32 0.86
C THR A 488 12.55 -0.33 0.18
N PRO A 489 12.49 -1.67 0.08
CA PRO A 489 11.34 -2.35 -0.49
C PRO A 489 10.08 -2.06 0.31
N HIS A 490 8.97 -1.76 -0.39
CA HIS A 490 7.67 -1.67 0.26
C HIS A 490 7.21 -3.08 0.68
N PRO A 491 6.73 -3.26 1.90
CA PRO A 491 6.13 -4.52 2.30
C PRO A 491 4.83 -4.74 1.53
N VAL A 492 4.69 -5.91 0.92
CA VAL A 492 3.43 -6.38 0.35
C VAL A 492 2.53 -6.92 1.45
N ILE A 493 3.13 -7.71 2.33
CA ILE A 493 2.48 -8.26 3.53
C ILE A 493 3.51 -8.22 4.67
N ARG A 494 3.08 -7.75 5.84
CA ARG A 494 3.86 -7.81 7.07
C ARG A 494 3.03 -8.29 8.25
N LEU A 495 3.68 -8.80 9.28
CA LEU A 495 3.02 -9.45 10.42
C LEU A 495 2.00 -8.56 11.12
N ALA A 496 2.26 -7.26 11.26
CA ALA A 496 1.32 -6.33 11.88
C ALA A 496 -0.04 -6.28 11.16
N GLU A 497 -0.07 -6.43 9.83
CA GLU A 497 -1.34 -6.51 9.09
C GLU A 497 -2.18 -7.70 9.54
N LEU A 498 -1.57 -8.86 9.79
CA LEU A 498 -2.30 -10.05 10.20
C LEU A 498 -2.97 -9.87 11.58
N TYR A 499 -2.30 -9.20 12.52
CA TYR A 499 -2.90 -8.84 13.81
C TYR A 499 -4.07 -7.87 13.65
N LEU A 500 -3.95 -6.87 12.77
CA LEU A 500 -5.02 -5.92 12.47
C LEU A 500 -6.20 -6.59 11.75
N ASN A 501 -5.92 -7.52 10.83
CA ASN A 501 -6.94 -8.33 10.16
C ASN A 501 -7.70 -9.20 11.17
N LEU A 502 -7.00 -9.81 12.12
CA LEU A 502 -7.60 -10.64 13.17
C LEU A 502 -8.45 -9.79 14.12
N ALA A 503 -7.97 -8.60 14.52
CA ALA A 503 -8.73 -7.65 15.33
C ALA A 503 -10.04 -7.23 14.64
N GLU A 504 -10.01 -6.98 13.31
CA GLU A 504 -11.19 -6.65 12.52
C GLU A 504 -12.20 -7.80 12.51
N CYS A 505 -11.74 -9.04 12.32
CA CYS A 505 -12.61 -10.21 12.38
C CYS A 505 -13.30 -10.36 13.74
N TYR A 506 -12.56 -10.21 14.83
CA TYR A 506 -13.13 -10.28 16.17
C TYR A 506 -14.14 -9.16 16.43
N ALA A 507 -13.83 -7.92 16.04
CA ALA A 507 -14.76 -6.79 16.17
C ALA A 507 -16.05 -7.02 15.38
N ALA A 508 -15.97 -7.51 14.14
CA ALA A 508 -17.12 -7.83 13.29
C ALA A 508 -17.97 -8.98 13.86
N LEU A 509 -17.36 -9.94 14.55
CA LEU A 509 -18.03 -11.03 15.22
C LEU A 509 -18.60 -10.67 16.59
N GLY A 510 -18.32 -9.44 17.09
CA GLY A 510 -18.80 -8.95 18.40
C GLY A 510 -17.91 -9.36 19.58
N ASP A 511 -16.74 -9.92 19.33
CA ASP A 511 -15.77 -10.31 20.36
C ASP A 511 -14.76 -9.15 20.63
N ASN A 512 -15.24 -8.12 21.33
CA ASN A 512 -14.45 -6.94 21.62
C ASN A 512 -13.20 -7.25 22.47
N ALA A 513 -13.25 -8.26 23.35
CA ALA A 513 -12.11 -8.58 24.21
C ALA A 513 -10.91 -9.08 23.38
N ASN A 514 -11.14 -10.01 22.46
CA ASN A 514 -10.09 -10.49 21.58
C ASN A 514 -9.67 -9.44 20.53
N ALA A 515 -10.60 -8.58 20.07
CA ALA A 515 -10.25 -7.45 19.21
C ALA A 515 -9.26 -6.50 19.92
N ILE A 516 -9.54 -6.10 21.16
CA ILE A 516 -8.64 -5.27 21.99
C ILE A 516 -7.28 -5.95 22.18
N THR A 517 -7.26 -7.25 22.49
CA THR A 517 -6.01 -8.00 22.69
C THR A 517 -5.10 -7.89 21.45
N ASN A 518 -5.66 -8.10 20.26
CA ASN A 518 -4.88 -8.05 19.02
C ASN A 518 -4.48 -6.62 18.61
N LEU A 519 -5.31 -5.62 18.87
CA LEU A 519 -4.91 -4.21 18.68
C LEU A 519 -3.78 -3.82 19.63
N ASN A 520 -3.83 -4.26 20.87
CA ASN A 520 -2.81 -3.93 21.86
C ASN A 520 -1.44 -4.48 21.51
N VAL A 521 -1.33 -5.62 20.80
CA VAL A 521 -0.05 -6.11 20.28
C VAL A 521 0.64 -5.04 19.42
N ILE A 522 -0.11 -4.35 18.56
CA ILE A 522 0.40 -3.31 17.66
C ILE A 522 0.65 -2.00 18.42
N ARG A 523 -0.26 -1.63 19.31
CA ARG A 523 -0.16 -0.39 20.10
C ARG A 523 1.05 -0.41 21.04
N GLU A 524 1.23 -1.49 21.79
CA GLU A 524 2.36 -1.69 22.69
C GLU A 524 3.70 -1.67 21.94
N ARG A 525 3.78 -2.39 20.79
CA ARG A 525 4.95 -2.34 19.93
C ARG A 525 5.28 -0.92 19.49
N ALA A 526 4.28 -0.09 19.20
CA ALA A 526 4.46 1.30 18.76
C ALA A 526 4.70 2.29 19.91
N GLY A 527 4.72 1.84 21.18
CA GLY A 527 4.84 2.70 22.34
C GLY A 527 3.58 3.53 22.61
N VAL A 528 2.42 3.01 22.24
CA VAL A 528 1.11 3.65 22.43
C VAL A 528 0.39 2.97 23.60
N PRO A 529 -0.24 3.72 24.53
CA PRO A 529 -0.98 3.14 25.64
C PRO A 529 -2.01 2.10 25.18
N ALA A 530 -2.12 1.02 25.95
CA ALA A 530 -3.05 -0.07 25.66
C ALA A 530 -4.51 0.41 25.68
N LEU A 531 -5.29 -0.08 24.72
CA LEU A 531 -6.73 0.11 24.67
C LEU A 531 -7.40 -0.77 25.75
N THR A 532 -8.40 -0.25 26.43
CA THR A 532 -9.20 -0.96 27.43
C THR A 532 -10.67 -1.03 27.01
N ALA A 533 -11.45 -1.89 27.67
CA ALA A 533 -12.88 -2.00 27.41
C ALA A 533 -13.65 -0.69 27.66
N SER A 534 -13.15 0.18 28.56
CA SER A 534 -13.76 1.48 28.85
C SER A 534 -13.55 2.53 27.74
N ASP A 535 -12.58 2.34 26.88
CA ASP A 535 -12.32 3.22 25.73
C ASP A 535 -13.29 2.95 24.57
N VAL A 536 -13.94 1.78 24.56
CA VAL A 536 -14.94 1.41 23.55
C VAL A 536 -16.32 1.91 23.99
N ASN A 537 -16.83 2.89 23.28
CA ASN A 537 -18.07 3.59 23.61
C ASN A 537 -18.82 4.05 22.35
N ALA A 538 -19.86 4.90 22.48
CA ALA A 538 -20.66 5.35 21.36
C ALA A 538 -19.90 6.30 20.41
N ASP A 539 -18.92 7.05 20.90
CA ASP A 539 -18.12 7.98 20.09
C ASP A 539 -16.98 7.27 19.34
N MET A 540 -16.51 6.13 19.88
CA MET A 540 -15.49 5.26 19.31
C MET A 540 -15.90 3.80 19.52
N THR A 541 -16.59 3.21 18.56
CA THR A 541 -16.95 1.80 18.59
C THR A 541 -15.71 0.92 18.43
N MET A 542 -15.83 -0.39 18.73
CA MET A 542 -14.70 -1.30 18.51
C MET A 542 -14.20 -1.29 17.07
N MET A 543 -15.13 -1.24 16.11
CA MET A 543 -14.76 -1.17 14.69
C MET A 543 -14.08 0.16 14.33
N ASP A 544 -14.45 1.29 14.97
CA ASP A 544 -13.77 2.58 14.74
C ASP A 544 -12.32 2.53 15.25
N TRP A 545 -12.08 1.90 16.42
CA TRP A 545 -10.72 1.67 16.92
C TRP A 545 -9.90 0.80 15.97
N VAL A 546 -10.47 -0.30 15.47
CA VAL A 546 -9.80 -1.18 14.49
C VAL A 546 -9.46 -0.41 13.22
N ARG A 547 -10.42 0.32 12.66
CA ARG A 547 -10.23 1.09 11.42
C ARG A 547 -9.19 2.19 11.58
N ASN A 548 -9.18 2.87 12.73
CA ASN A 548 -8.20 3.93 12.98
C ASN A 548 -6.80 3.38 13.26
N GLU A 549 -6.67 2.32 14.06
CA GLU A 549 -5.37 1.67 14.28
C GLU A 549 -4.78 1.16 12.95
N ARG A 550 -5.62 0.54 12.11
CA ARG A 550 -5.23 0.09 10.78
C ARG A 550 -4.81 1.27 9.89
N PHE A 551 -5.55 2.38 9.92
CA PHE A 551 -5.19 3.60 9.18
C PHE A 551 -3.80 4.11 9.57
N ILE A 552 -3.51 4.22 10.88
CA ILE A 552 -2.23 4.71 11.38
C ILE A 552 -1.10 3.73 11.02
N GLU A 553 -1.25 2.48 11.41
CA GLU A 553 -0.18 1.49 11.28
C GLU A 553 0.21 1.22 9.82
N LEU A 554 -0.79 1.09 8.95
CA LEU A 554 -0.59 0.81 7.53
C LEU A 554 -0.60 2.06 6.64
N TRP A 555 -0.53 3.27 7.24
CA TRP A 555 -0.48 4.53 6.51
C TRP A 555 0.64 4.52 5.46
N GLY A 556 0.33 4.87 4.21
CA GLY A 556 1.30 4.87 3.12
C GLY A 556 1.73 3.50 2.63
N GLU A 557 1.00 2.41 2.93
CA GLU A 557 1.27 1.04 2.45
C GLU A 557 0.25 0.53 1.42
N GLY A 558 -0.68 1.40 0.97
CA GLY A 558 -1.62 1.08 -0.10
C GLY A 558 -2.93 0.44 0.33
N HIS A 559 -3.13 0.19 1.62
CA HIS A 559 -4.35 -0.44 2.12
C HIS A 559 -5.57 0.48 2.12
N ARG A 560 -5.40 1.76 2.45
CA ARG A 560 -6.50 2.69 2.72
C ARG A 560 -7.48 2.86 1.56
N TYR A 561 -7.00 2.88 0.31
CA TYR A 561 -7.86 2.98 -0.88
C TYR A 561 -8.88 1.84 -0.93
N PHE A 562 -8.43 0.62 -0.71
CA PHE A 562 -9.27 -0.58 -0.73
C PHE A 562 -10.10 -0.70 0.56
N ASP A 563 -9.56 -0.37 1.71
CA ASP A 563 -10.24 -0.42 3.01
C ASP A 563 -11.49 0.46 3.03
N LEU A 564 -11.40 1.70 2.56
CA LEU A 564 -12.55 2.61 2.48
C LEU A 564 -13.68 2.04 1.61
N ARG A 565 -13.32 1.34 0.53
CA ARG A 565 -14.26 0.73 -0.40
C ARG A 565 -14.87 -0.54 0.16
N ARG A 566 -14.05 -1.49 0.64
CA ARG A 566 -14.55 -2.74 1.19
C ARG A 566 -15.40 -2.57 2.44
N TRP A 567 -15.19 -1.50 3.21
CA TRP A 567 -16.03 -1.13 4.36
C TRP A 567 -17.28 -0.34 3.98
N CYS A 568 -17.50 -0.01 2.71
CA CYS A 568 -18.60 0.82 2.22
C CYS A 568 -18.66 2.24 2.81
N ILE A 569 -17.51 2.79 3.27
CA ILE A 569 -17.43 4.11 3.89
C ILE A 569 -16.75 5.17 3.00
N ALA A 570 -16.25 4.81 1.83
CA ALA A 570 -15.59 5.74 0.92
C ALA A 570 -16.38 7.02 0.65
N PRO A 571 -17.73 7.00 0.49
CA PRO A 571 -18.51 8.23 0.29
C PRO A 571 -18.41 9.24 1.44
N GLN A 572 -18.09 8.80 2.65
CA GLN A 572 -17.97 9.66 3.83
C GLN A 572 -16.64 10.43 3.83
N TYR A 573 -15.58 9.80 3.33
CA TYR A 573 -14.20 10.30 3.38
C TYR A 573 -13.77 10.97 2.07
N LEU A 574 -14.20 10.45 0.93
CA LEU A 574 -13.79 10.91 -0.41
C LEU A 574 -14.84 11.85 -1.04
N LYS A 575 -15.40 12.74 -0.26
CA LYS A 575 -16.40 13.73 -0.70
C LYS A 575 -15.78 15.09 -0.97
N THR A 576 -16.47 15.92 -1.74
CA THR A 576 -16.08 17.31 -1.99
C THR A 576 -15.88 18.05 -0.67
N GLY A 577 -14.76 18.76 -0.57
CA GLY A 577 -14.37 19.51 0.63
C GLY A 577 -13.58 18.71 1.68
N ALA A 578 -13.44 17.39 1.54
CA ALA A 578 -12.73 16.57 2.52
C ALA A 578 -11.19 16.63 2.39
N ARG A 579 -10.64 17.17 1.29
CA ARG A 579 -9.19 17.39 1.15
C ARG A 579 -8.80 18.69 1.81
N GLU A 580 -8.12 18.59 2.93
CA GLU A 580 -7.70 19.74 3.72
C GLU A 580 -6.20 19.69 4.05
N GLY A 581 -5.62 20.87 4.26
CA GLY A 581 -4.23 21.08 4.67
C GLY A 581 -4.11 22.36 5.48
N LEU A 582 -2.87 22.75 5.78
CA LEU A 582 -2.51 24.07 6.24
C LEU A 582 -2.44 25.04 5.05
N ASN A 583 -2.50 26.35 5.30
CA ASN A 583 -2.43 27.39 4.27
C ASN A 583 -1.01 27.56 3.71
N TYR A 584 -0.48 26.48 3.16
CA TYR A 584 0.91 26.39 2.69
C TYR A 584 1.20 27.28 1.46
N ARG A 585 0.20 27.58 0.61
CA ARG A 585 0.40 28.29 -0.67
C ARG A 585 0.50 29.80 -0.53
N VAL A 586 1.15 30.27 0.52
CA VAL A 586 1.50 31.67 0.76
C VAL A 586 3.02 31.80 0.76
N VAL A 587 3.55 32.81 0.07
CA VAL A 587 5.00 33.09 0.05
C VAL A 587 5.38 33.81 1.34
N ASP A 588 6.36 33.26 2.07
CA ASP A 588 6.86 33.79 3.34
C ASP A 588 5.76 34.16 4.36
N PRO A 589 4.85 33.22 4.67
CA PRO A 589 3.76 33.49 5.59
C PRO A 589 4.26 33.69 7.02
N THR A 590 3.52 34.46 7.81
CA THR A 590 3.65 34.45 9.27
C THR A 590 3.26 33.07 9.84
N PHE A 591 3.52 32.85 11.12
CA PHE A 591 3.07 31.63 11.81
C PHE A 591 1.55 31.45 11.72
N GLU A 592 0.81 32.51 11.97
CA GLU A 592 -0.66 32.52 11.97
C GLU A 592 -1.24 32.35 10.57
N GLU A 593 -0.58 32.88 9.53
CA GLU A 593 -1.03 32.73 8.14
C GLU A 593 -0.82 31.30 7.62
N LEU A 594 0.32 30.67 7.94
CA LEU A 594 0.59 29.29 7.56
C LEU A 594 -0.38 28.32 8.25
N ASN A 595 -0.58 28.53 9.56
CA ASN A 595 -1.27 27.59 10.43
C ASN A 595 -2.79 27.83 10.46
N GLN A 596 -3.41 27.80 9.30
CA GLN A 596 -4.87 27.88 9.10
C GLN A 596 -5.32 26.65 8.30
N ARG A 597 -6.45 26.07 8.71
CA ARG A 597 -7.12 25.02 7.94
C ARG A 597 -7.61 25.60 6.62
N VAL A 598 -7.26 24.96 5.51
CA VAL A 598 -7.75 25.30 4.18
C VAL A 598 -8.20 24.06 3.42
N THR A 599 -9.28 24.20 2.66
CA THR A 599 -9.72 23.19 1.71
C THR A 599 -8.89 23.30 0.43
N LEU A 600 -8.35 22.16 -0.04
CA LEU A 600 -7.57 22.08 -1.28
C LEU A 600 -8.53 22.01 -2.47
N THR A 601 -8.76 23.15 -3.12
CA THR A 601 -9.77 23.29 -4.19
C THR A 601 -9.30 22.85 -5.56
N ASN A 602 -7.99 22.81 -5.81
CA ASN A 602 -7.44 22.48 -7.13
C ASN A 602 -7.62 21.01 -7.53
N GLN A 603 -7.86 20.14 -6.55
CA GLN A 603 -7.97 18.70 -6.74
C GLN A 603 -9.03 18.14 -5.79
N PRO A 604 -10.32 18.52 -5.95
CA PRO A 604 -11.35 18.10 -5.02
C PRO A 604 -11.58 16.60 -5.11
N PHE A 605 -11.87 15.96 -3.97
CA PHE A 605 -12.49 14.64 -4.02
C PHE A 605 -13.89 14.75 -4.61
N VAL A 606 -14.24 13.75 -5.42
CA VAL A 606 -15.59 13.54 -5.93
C VAL A 606 -15.90 12.05 -5.74
N TRP A 607 -17.13 11.74 -5.31
CA TRP A 607 -17.55 10.35 -5.16
C TRP A 607 -18.80 10.06 -5.99
N TYR A 608 -18.75 8.94 -6.69
CA TYR A 608 -19.88 8.29 -7.36
C TYR A 608 -19.79 6.78 -7.08
N ASP A 609 -20.92 6.08 -6.99
CA ASP A 609 -20.94 4.64 -6.67
C ASP A 609 -20.14 3.77 -7.66
N ARG A 610 -20.02 4.19 -8.93
CA ARG A 610 -19.13 3.49 -9.87
C ARG A 610 -17.66 3.44 -9.41
N MET A 611 -17.24 4.38 -8.55
CA MET A 611 -15.85 4.48 -8.07
C MET A 611 -15.46 3.44 -7.02
N TYR A 612 -16.38 2.54 -6.66
CA TYR A 612 -15.99 1.33 -5.93
C TYR A 612 -15.00 0.50 -6.72
N PHE A 613 -15.05 0.54 -8.06
CA PHE A 613 -14.21 -0.22 -8.96
C PHE A 613 -13.51 0.65 -9.99
N ILE A 614 -12.45 0.09 -10.57
CA ILE A 614 -11.81 0.63 -11.76
C ILE A 614 -12.62 0.15 -12.98
N PRO A 615 -12.90 0.99 -13.98
CA PRO A 615 -13.52 0.53 -15.21
C PRO A 615 -12.55 -0.35 -16.02
N VAL A 616 -13.06 -1.35 -16.67
CA VAL A 616 -12.31 -2.05 -17.72
C VAL A 616 -12.26 -1.17 -18.97
N ALA A 617 -11.13 -1.13 -19.67
CA ALA A 617 -11.01 -0.38 -20.91
C ALA A 617 -12.03 -0.86 -21.95
N SER A 618 -12.62 0.08 -22.72
CA SER A 618 -13.60 -0.26 -23.74
C SER A 618 -13.07 -1.28 -24.76
N SER A 619 -11.78 -1.18 -25.12
CA SER A 619 -11.11 -2.12 -26.03
C SER A 619 -11.14 -3.57 -25.52
N GLU A 620 -11.06 -3.78 -24.21
CA GLU A 620 -11.11 -5.11 -23.60
C GLU A 620 -12.52 -5.69 -23.64
N VAL A 621 -13.52 -4.86 -23.30
CA VAL A 621 -14.93 -5.25 -23.37
C VAL A 621 -15.33 -5.57 -24.83
N ASP A 622 -14.87 -4.77 -25.79
CA ASP A 622 -15.13 -5.01 -27.22
C ASP A 622 -14.41 -6.27 -27.75
N SER A 623 -13.30 -6.64 -27.11
CA SER A 623 -12.51 -7.81 -27.50
C SER A 623 -13.01 -9.12 -26.91
N ASN A 624 -13.69 -9.09 -25.77
CA ASN A 624 -14.25 -10.28 -25.12
C ASN A 624 -15.78 -10.17 -25.01
N PRO A 625 -16.56 -10.89 -25.85
CA PRO A 625 -18.02 -10.81 -25.88
C PRO A 625 -18.71 -11.31 -24.60
N GLN A 626 -17.98 -12.01 -23.73
CA GLN A 626 -18.49 -12.47 -22.43
C GLN A 626 -18.26 -11.47 -21.29
N LEU A 627 -17.41 -10.44 -21.54
CA LEU A 627 -17.02 -9.49 -20.50
C LEU A 627 -18.03 -8.34 -20.37
N VAL A 628 -18.57 -8.17 -19.18
CA VAL A 628 -19.46 -7.05 -18.84
C VAL A 628 -18.69 -5.97 -18.08
N GLN A 629 -19.07 -4.71 -18.27
CA GLN A 629 -18.47 -3.56 -17.59
C GLN A 629 -18.89 -3.51 -16.11
N ALA A 630 -18.13 -2.77 -15.30
CA ALA A 630 -18.51 -2.49 -13.91
C ALA A 630 -19.74 -1.55 -13.87
N PRO A 631 -20.59 -1.64 -12.81
CA PRO A 631 -21.79 -0.82 -12.68
C PRO A 631 -21.50 0.68 -12.72
N GLY A 632 -22.23 1.41 -13.55
CA GLY A 632 -22.15 2.87 -13.67
C GLY A 632 -21.11 3.40 -14.68
N TYR A 633 -20.45 2.48 -15.42
CA TYR A 633 -19.55 2.84 -16.51
C TYR A 633 -20.10 2.46 -17.87
#